data_011b20b49bc76b4b02c97f06a03d7fc9
#
_entry.id   011b20b49bc76b4b02c97f06a03d7fc9
#
_cell.length_a   1.000
_cell.length_b   1.000
_cell.length_c   1.000
_cell.angle_alpha   90.00
_cell.angle_beta   90.00
_cell.angle_gamma   90.00
#
_symmetry.space_group_name_H-M   'P 1'
#
loop_
_entity.id
_entity.type
_entity.pdbx_description
1 polymer ?
#
loop_
_entity_poly.entity_id
_entity_poly.type
_entity_poly.pdbx_seq_one_letter_code
_entity_poly.pdbx_strand_id
1 'polypeptide(L)'
;GKGAPGLKCLLCGEIFPMQSNLAIAEELLRISAYLEPRLPWCTNEDCTASTGHSTKPPTRFGVNRHGTPRYKCANCGKTFTFGGKSTKRQRETHVNRDVFRHLVNTVPIRRIIKLLGISTSVLYDRIDFIYEQCRLFAGERERTLIDKTDLGRRRISIDRQKLMVNWSSKKQRRNTTILSIASADQDTGYIYGAHLNFDESM
;
A
#
# COMPACT_ATOMS: atom_id res chain seq x y z
N GLY A 1 -2.83 22.27 5.43
CA GLY A 1 -1.91 21.42 4.70
C GLY A 1 -1.18 22.25 3.65
N LYS A 2 0.13 22.17 3.59
CA LYS A 2 0.91 22.77 2.51
C LYS A 2 0.61 21.94 1.26
N GLY A 3 0.04 22.57 0.21
CA GLY A 3 -0.22 21.91 -1.07
C GLY A 3 1.05 21.33 -1.67
N ALA A 4 0.92 20.24 -2.43
CA ALA A 4 2.04 19.66 -3.16
C ALA A 4 2.66 20.74 -4.07
N PRO A 5 3.99 20.83 -4.13
CA PRO A 5 4.64 21.78 -5.02
C PRO A 5 4.29 21.45 -6.48
N GLY A 6 3.73 22.41 -7.18
CA GLY A 6 3.41 22.30 -8.60
C GLY A 6 4.30 23.25 -9.41
N LEU A 7 4.68 22.85 -10.60
CA LEU A 7 5.30 23.72 -11.59
C LEU A 7 4.20 24.33 -12.46
N LYS A 8 4.18 25.65 -12.52
CA LYS A 8 3.28 26.39 -13.41
C LYS A 8 3.95 26.58 -14.77
N CYS A 9 3.31 26.11 -15.83
CA CYS A 9 3.77 26.40 -17.18
C CYS A 9 3.66 27.91 -17.45
N LEU A 10 4.75 28.56 -17.85
CA LEU A 10 4.77 30.00 -18.15
C LEU A 10 4.03 30.35 -19.45
N LEU A 11 3.79 29.38 -20.33
CA LEU A 11 3.15 29.59 -21.63
C LEU A 11 1.62 29.44 -21.57
N CYS A 12 1.13 28.35 -20.94
CA CYS A 12 -0.31 28.06 -20.86
C CYS A 12 -0.93 28.28 -19.49
N GLY A 13 -0.12 28.53 -18.46
CA GLY A 13 -0.59 28.74 -17.08
C GLY A 13 -1.01 27.46 -16.35
N GLU A 14 -0.95 26.31 -16.99
CA GLU A 14 -1.26 25.02 -16.37
C GLU A 14 -0.27 24.67 -15.25
N ILE A 15 -0.81 24.07 -14.18
CA ILE A 15 -0.02 23.63 -13.04
C ILE A 15 0.14 22.10 -13.13
N PHE A 16 1.39 21.67 -13.25
CA PHE A 16 1.74 20.24 -13.23
C PHE A 16 2.15 19.84 -11.81
N PRO A 17 1.50 18.82 -11.22
CA PRO A 17 1.96 18.30 -9.94
C PRO A 17 3.36 17.69 -10.11
N MET A 18 4.32 18.17 -9.34
CA MET A 18 5.63 17.51 -9.24
C MET A 18 5.52 16.32 -8.31
N GLN A 19 5.83 15.13 -8.82
CA GLN A 19 6.16 13.99 -7.96
C GLN A 19 7.46 14.31 -7.23
N SER A 20 7.34 14.79 -5.99
CA SER A 20 8.53 15.02 -5.19
C SER A 20 8.97 13.70 -4.55
N ASN A 21 10.28 13.42 -4.57
CA ASN A 21 10.86 12.30 -3.84
C ASN A 21 10.50 12.31 -2.35
N LEU A 22 10.25 13.49 -1.80
CA LEU A 22 9.79 13.68 -0.43
C LEU A 22 8.38 13.12 -0.21
N ALA A 23 7.43 13.41 -1.11
CA ALA A 23 6.07 12.88 -1.02
C ALA A 23 6.05 11.35 -1.15
N ILE A 24 6.86 10.78 -2.04
CA ILE A 24 7.03 9.33 -2.17
C ILE A 24 7.61 8.74 -0.88
N ALA A 25 8.61 9.37 -0.28
CA ALA A 25 9.20 8.92 0.97
C ALA A 25 8.19 8.97 2.12
N GLU A 26 7.37 10.01 2.21
CA GLU A 26 6.30 10.11 3.21
C GLU A 26 5.24 9.01 3.05
N GLU A 27 4.80 8.73 1.82
CA GLU A 27 3.83 7.64 1.58
C GLU A 27 4.45 6.25 1.85
N LEU A 28 5.72 6.06 1.53
CA LEU A 28 6.44 4.84 1.91
C LEU A 28 6.48 4.64 3.42
N LEU A 29 6.71 5.70 4.20
CA LEU A 29 6.66 5.64 5.66
C LEU A 29 5.25 5.32 6.18
N ARG A 30 4.22 5.91 5.60
CA ARG A 30 2.82 5.66 5.98
C ARG A 30 2.40 4.22 5.71
N ILE A 31 2.77 3.65 4.55
CA ILE A 31 2.40 2.28 4.19
C ILE A 31 3.32 1.22 4.78
N SER A 32 4.51 1.59 5.27
CA SER A 32 5.50 0.61 5.78
C SER A 32 4.93 -0.28 6.88
N ALA A 33 4.06 0.27 7.75
CA ALA A 33 3.38 -0.48 8.79
C ALA A 33 2.49 -1.62 8.27
N TYR A 34 2.04 -1.53 7.02
CA TYR A 34 1.23 -2.56 6.34
C TYR A 34 2.09 -3.58 5.59
N LEU A 35 3.28 -3.18 5.15
CA LEU A 35 4.20 -4.03 4.39
C LEU A 35 5.14 -4.83 5.27
N GLU A 36 5.48 -4.29 6.44
CA GLU A 36 6.33 -4.94 7.43
C GLU A 36 5.49 -5.76 8.42
N PRO A 37 6.09 -6.76 9.09
CA PRO A 37 5.41 -7.44 10.19
C PRO A 37 5.00 -6.41 11.23
N ARG A 38 3.72 -6.34 11.53
CA ARG A 38 3.23 -5.44 12.58
C ARG A 38 3.87 -5.81 13.91
N LEU A 39 4.23 -4.81 14.68
CA LEU A 39 4.53 -5.01 16.09
C LEU A 39 3.34 -5.66 16.78
N PRO A 40 3.56 -6.57 17.75
CA PRO A 40 2.47 -7.23 18.44
C PRO A 40 1.62 -6.22 19.20
N TRP A 41 0.32 -6.20 18.89
CA TRP A 41 -0.68 -5.42 19.61
C TRP A 41 -1.55 -6.33 20.46
N CYS A 42 -2.14 -5.79 21.52
CA CYS A 42 -3.06 -6.53 22.36
C CYS A 42 -4.28 -7.01 21.55
N THR A 43 -4.66 -8.28 21.73
CA THR A 43 -5.85 -8.87 21.10
C THR A 43 -7.13 -8.65 21.89
N ASN A 44 -7.08 -7.92 22.99
CA ASN A 44 -8.24 -7.54 23.77
C ASN A 44 -8.81 -6.23 23.22
N GLU A 45 -10.00 -6.26 22.65
CA GLU A 45 -10.67 -5.12 22.01
C GLU A 45 -10.92 -3.97 23.00
N ASP A 46 -11.16 -4.29 24.27
CA ASP A 46 -11.39 -3.30 25.35
C ASP A 46 -10.08 -2.66 25.84
N CYS A 47 -8.94 -3.07 25.34
CA CYS A 47 -7.65 -2.57 25.80
C CYS A 47 -7.15 -1.43 24.92
N THR A 48 -6.75 -0.31 25.52
CA THR A 48 -6.16 0.82 24.77
C THR A 48 -4.93 0.44 23.94
N ALA A 49 -4.23 -0.66 24.29
CA ALA A 49 -3.13 -1.19 23.50
C ALA A 49 -3.56 -1.98 22.27
N SER A 50 -4.85 -2.25 22.05
CA SER A 50 -5.36 -2.96 20.87
C SER A 50 -5.32 -2.08 19.62
N THR A 51 -5.49 -0.78 19.80
CA THR A 51 -5.50 0.22 18.71
C THR A 51 -4.10 0.69 18.29
N GLY A 52 -3.05 0.16 18.90
CA GLY A 52 -1.68 0.55 18.59
C GLY A 52 -1.21 1.85 19.27
N HIS A 53 -2.05 2.50 20.05
CA HIS A 53 -1.72 3.75 20.74
C HIS A 53 -1.09 3.57 22.14
N SER A 54 -0.66 2.35 22.48
CA SER A 54 0.01 2.12 23.74
C SER A 54 1.43 2.68 23.74
N THR A 55 1.75 3.44 24.80
CA THR A 55 3.11 3.94 25.02
C THR A 55 4.07 2.85 25.50
N LYS A 56 3.54 1.72 25.96
CA LYS A 56 4.35 0.59 26.45
C LYS A 56 4.24 -0.59 25.50
N PRO A 57 5.35 -1.04 24.89
CA PRO A 57 5.33 -2.22 24.06
C PRO A 57 5.01 -3.47 24.88
N PRO A 58 4.37 -4.49 24.28
CA PRO A 58 4.15 -5.75 24.94
C PRO A 58 5.48 -6.47 25.20
N THR A 59 5.57 -7.14 26.33
CA THR A 59 6.76 -7.90 26.71
C THR A 59 6.71 -9.31 26.15
N ARG A 60 7.85 -9.84 25.71
CA ARG A 60 7.95 -11.22 25.25
C ARG A 60 7.71 -12.18 26.42
N PHE A 61 6.80 -13.12 26.24
CA PHE A 61 6.34 -14.07 27.28
C PHE A 61 6.45 -15.52 26.79
N GLY A 62 7.66 -15.93 26.44
CA GLY A 62 7.95 -17.30 25.98
C GLY A 62 7.46 -17.61 24.57
N VAL A 63 7.27 -18.89 24.30
CA VAL A 63 6.78 -19.45 23.02
C VAL A 63 5.63 -20.39 23.27
N ASN A 64 4.75 -20.58 22.30
CA ASN A 64 3.71 -21.62 22.35
C ASN A 64 4.29 -22.99 21.93
N ARG A 65 3.47 -24.07 22.02
CA ARG A 65 3.84 -25.44 21.62
C ARG A 65 4.30 -25.58 20.16
N HIS A 66 4.03 -24.57 19.32
CA HIS A 66 4.41 -24.54 17.90
C HIS A 66 5.62 -23.62 17.63
N GLY A 67 6.33 -23.18 18.68
CA GLY A 67 7.47 -22.29 18.54
C GLY A 67 7.12 -20.82 18.26
N THR A 68 5.83 -20.45 18.24
CA THR A 68 5.41 -19.06 17.97
C THR A 68 5.63 -18.19 19.21
N PRO A 69 6.24 -17.01 19.10
CA PRO A 69 6.43 -16.09 20.21
C PRO A 69 5.09 -15.69 20.87
N ARG A 70 5.05 -15.74 22.18
CA ARG A 70 3.96 -15.19 23.00
C ARG A 70 4.38 -13.86 23.58
N TYR A 71 3.40 -13.00 23.75
CA TYR A 71 3.57 -11.67 24.32
C TYR A 71 2.55 -11.46 25.45
N LYS A 72 2.91 -10.62 26.41
CA LYS A 72 2.03 -10.17 27.48
C LYS A 72 1.81 -8.67 27.33
N CYS A 73 0.55 -8.26 27.28
CA CYS A 73 0.20 -6.84 27.23
C CYS A 73 0.61 -6.13 28.50
N ALA A 74 1.30 -5.01 28.38
CA ALA A 74 1.73 -4.21 29.54
C ALA A 74 0.55 -3.49 30.20
N ASN A 75 -0.57 -3.26 29.49
CA ASN A 75 -1.73 -2.53 30.02
C ASN A 75 -2.74 -3.46 30.71
N CYS A 76 -3.20 -4.52 30.02
CA CYS A 76 -4.25 -5.39 30.57
C CYS A 76 -3.74 -6.77 31.05
N GLY A 77 -2.45 -7.07 30.90
CA GLY A 77 -1.87 -8.34 31.32
C GLY A 77 -2.24 -9.56 30.47
N LYS A 78 -3.14 -9.43 29.49
CA LYS A 78 -3.55 -10.54 28.60
C LYS A 78 -2.37 -11.05 27.81
N THR A 79 -2.22 -12.38 27.77
CA THR A 79 -1.20 -13.03 26.94
C THR A 79 -1.79 -13.36 25.58
N PHE A 80 -1.02 -13.12 24.53
CA PHE A 80 -1.43 -13.40 23.15
C PHE A 80 -0.23 -13.87 22.32
N THR A 81 -0.54 -14.56 21.23
CA THR A 81 0.47 -14.91 20.23
C THR A 81 0.38 -13.92 19.09
N PHE A 82 1.50 -13.37 18.72
CA PHE A 82 1.60 -12.54 17.54
C PHE A 82 2.22 -13.36 16.40
N GLY A 83 1.45 -13.56 15.40
CA GLY A 83 1.92 -13.86 14.05
C GLY A 83 1.00 -13.07 13.17
N GLY A 84 1.47 -11.95 12.66
CA GLY A 84 0.65 -11.11 11.79
C GLY A 84 0.00 -11.97 10.72
N LYS A 85 -1.33 -12.00 10.69
CA LYS A 85 -2.07 -12.84 9.73
C LYS A 85 -1.63 -12.55 8.31
N SER A 86 -1.24 -11.33 8.02
CA SER A 86 -0.79 -10.87 6.71
C SER A 86 0.54 -11.48 6.26
N THR A 87 1.52 -11.65 7.15
CA THR A 87 2.87 -12.14 6.79
C THR A 87 3.17 -13.55 7.29
N LYS A 88 2.21 -14.23 7.94
CA LYS A 88 2.41 -15.52 8.64
C LYS A 88 3.05 -16.62 7.79
N ARG A 89 2.80 -16.62 6.49
CA ARG A 89 3.33 -17.62 5.56
C ARG A 89 4.49 -17.13 4.70
N GLN A 90 4.91 -15.89 4.89
CA GLN A 90 5.98 -15.28 4.11
C GLN A 90 7.32 -15.56 4.79
N ARG A 91 8.27 -16.15 4.07
CA ARG A 91 9.61 -16.43 4.59
C ARG A 91 10.51 -15.20 4.59
N GLU A 92 10.38 -14.33 3.59
CA GLU A 92 11.25 -13.17 3.35
C GLU A 92 10.43 -11.87 3.41
N THR A 93 9.92 -11.54 4.61
CA THR A 93 9.05 -10.37 4.80
C THR A 93 9.76 -9.04 4.54
N HIS A 94 11.08 -8.99 4.72
CA HIS A 94 11.89 -7.80 4.46
C HIS A 94 11.85 -7.36 2.99
N VAL A 95 11.58 -8.29 2.07
CA VAL A 95 11.51 -8.01 0.63
C VAL A 95 10.25 -7.22 0.25
N ASN A 96 9.19 -7.25 1.06
CA ASN A 96 7.91 -6.59 0.74
C ASN A 96 8.09 -5.10 0.47
N ARG A 97 8.85 -4.41 1.32
CA ARG A 97 9.10 -2.97 1.19
C ARG A 97 9.87 -2.64 -0.09
N ASP A 98 10.88 -3.43 -0.41
CA ASP A 98 11.70 -3.20 -1.61
C ASP A 98 10.92 -3.50 -2.88
N VAL A 99 10.10 -4.57 -2.89
CA VAL A 99 9.18 -4.85 -3.99
C VAL A 99 8.21 -3.67 -4.20
N PHE A 100 7.56 -3.20 -3.13
CA PHE A 100 6.66 -2.05 -3.21
C PHE A 100 7.37 -0.81 -3.76
N ARG A 101 8.56 -0.49 -3.23
CA ARG A 101 9.38 0.63 -3.68
C ARG A 101 9.72 0.56 -5.16
N HIS A 102 10.07 -0.62 -5.65
CA HIS A 102 10.37 -0.80 -7.07
C HIS A 102 9.12 -0.70 -7.95
N LEU A 103 7.98 -1.21 -7.50
CA LEU A 103 6.71 -1.11 -8.24
C LEU A 103 6.26 0.34 -8.41
N VAL A 104 6.27 1.14 -7.34
CA VAL A 104 5.86 2.56 -7.42
C VAL A 104 6.83 3.41 -8.24
N ASN A 105 8.08 2.97 -8.37
CA ASN A 105 9.07 3.59 -9.26
C ASN A 105 9.06 2.99 -10.68
N THR A 106 8.01 2.27 -11.06
CA THR A 106 7.81 1.71 -12.40
C THR A 106 8.95 0.82 -12.91
N VAL A 107 9.70 0.17 -12.00
CA VAL A 107 10.77 -0.75 -12.38
C VAL A 107 10.16 -1.99 -13.03
N PRO A 108 10.63 -2.41 -14.21
CA PRO A 108 10.10 -3.60 -14.89
C PRO A 108 10.20 -4.86 -14.04
N ILE A 109 9.14 -5.68 -14.02
CA ILE A 109 9.02 -6.90 -13.19
C ILE A 109 10.25 -7.82 -13.29
N ARG A 110 10.74 -8.05 -14.51
CA ARG A 110 11.94 -8.88 -14.74
C ARG A 110 13.19 -8.29 -14.08
N ARG A 111 13.24 -6.97 -13.95
CA ARG A 111 14.37 -6.28 -13.32
C ARG A 111 14.28 -6.36 -11.80
N ILE A 112 13.06 -6.27 -11.24
CA ILE A 112 12.84 -6.47 -9.80
C ILE A 112 13.32 -7.85 -9.36
N ILE A 113 12.95 -8.90 -10.11
CA ILE A 113 13.40 -10.28 -9.84
C ILE A 113 14.93 -10.36 -9.76
N LYS A 114 15.61 -9.75 -10.73
CA LYS A 114 17.09 -9.76 -10.79
C LYS A 114 17.72 -8.94 -9.66
N LEU A 115 17.16 -7.77 -9.34
CA LEU A 115 17.70 -6.89 -8.31
C LEU A 115 17.56 -7.48 -6.90
N LEU A 116 16.44 -8.14 -6.62
CA LEU A 116 16.15 -8.71 -5.31
C LEU A 116 16.55 -10.18 -5.17
N GLY A 117 16.97 -10.83 -6.26
CA GLY A 117 17.36 -12.24 -6.24
C GLY A 117 16.23 -13.22 -5.90
N ILE A 118 14.98 -12.81 -6.12
CA ILE A 118 13.78 -13.60 -5.80
C ILE A 118 13.25 -14.34 -7.03
N SER A 119 12.48 -15.40 -6.80
CA SER A 119 11.79 -16.10 -7.90
C SER A 119 10.59 -15.30 -8.42
N THR A 120 10.15 -15.63 -9.64
CA THR A 120 8.96 -15.04 -10.26
C THR A 120 7.70 -15.30 -9.41
N SER A 121 7.53 -16.49 -8.90
CA SER A 121 6.40 -16.86 -8.03
C SER A 121 6.40 -15.99 -6.77
N VAL A 122 7.55 -15.88 -6.08
CA VAL A 122 7.67 -15.03 -4.89
C VAL A 122 7.31 -13.58 -5.19
N LEU A 123 7.72 -13.03 -6.34
CA LEU A 123 7.36 -11.65 -6.69
C LEU A 123 5.85 -11.48 -6.85
N TYR A 124 5.17 -12.36 -7.57
CA TYR A 124 3.71 -12.27 -7.73
C TYR A 124 2.97 -12.43 -6.41
N ASP A 125 3.38 -13.38 -5.56
CA ASP A 125 2.84 -13.50 -4.19
C ASP A 125 3.01 -12.20 -3.38
N ARG A 126 4.12 -11.47 -3.60
CA ARG A 126 4.34 -10.17 -2.95
C ARG A 126 3.46 -9.07 -3.55
N ILE A 127 3.23 -9.08 -4.85
CA ILE A 127 2.33 -8.13 -5.52
C ILE A 127 0.92 -8.29 -4.97
N ASP A 128 0.40 -9.52 -4.90
CA ASP A 128 -0.93 -9.80 -4.35
C ASP A 128 -1.04 -9.38 -2.88
N PHE A 129 -0.02 -9.71 -2.08
CA PHE A 129 0.05 -9.25 -0.69
C PHE A 129 0.04 -7.72 -0.58
N ILE A 130 0.86 -7.03 -1.36
CA ILE A 130 0.95 -5.56 -1.39
C ILE A 130 -0.39 -4.96 -1.80
N TYR A 131 -1.05 -5.52 -2.80
CA TYR A 131 -2.37 -5.09 -3.25
C TYR A 131 -3.38 -5.12 -2.11
N GLU A 132 -3.47 -6.22 -1.37
CA GLU A 132 -4.38 -6.33 -0.22
C GLU A 132 -4.02 -5.33 0.89
N GLN A 133 -2.73 -5.11 1.16
CA GLN A 133 -2.33 -4.13 2.16
C GLN A 133 -2.65 -2.69 1.72
N CYS A 134 -2.48 -2.36 0.44
CA CYS A 134 -2.86 -1.06 -0.11
C CYS A 134 -4.38 -0.83 0.01
N ARG A 135 -5.19 -1.86 -0.25
CA ARG A 135 -6.66 -1.76 -0.07
C ARG A 135 -7.05 -1.48 1.38
N LEU A 136 -6.42 -2.19 2.33
CA LEU A 136 -6.67 -1.97 3.76
C LEU A 136 -6.26 -0.55 4.18
N PHE A 137 -5.10 -0.09 3.73
CA PHE A 137 -4.60 1.25 3.99
C PHE A 137 -5.51 2.33 3.42
N ALA A 138 -5.93 2.19 2.16
CA ALA A 138 -6.84 3.12 1.51
C ALA A 138 -8.19 3.16 2.24
N GLY A 139 -8.79 2.01 2.54
CA GLY A 139 -10.07 1.93 3.22
C GLY A 139 -10.06 2.52 4.64
N GLU A 140 -8.94 2.46 5.36
CA GLU A 140 -8.81 3.14 6.64
C GLU A 140 -8.71 4.66 6.50
N ARG A 141 -7.99 5.13 5.49
CA ARG A 141 -7.92 6.56 5.18
C ARG A 141 -9.25 7.13 4.71
N GLU A 142 -10.00 6.39 3.89
CA GLU A 142 -11.32 6.78 3.42
C GLU A 142 -12.31 6.95 4.57
N ARG A 143 -12.35 5.99 5.49
CA ARG A 143 -13.19 6.13 6.70
C ARG A 143 -12.82 7.38 7.50
N THR A 144 -11.54 7.63 7.72
CA THR A 144 -11.07 8.82 8.44
C THR A 144 -11.39 10.11 7.69
N LEU A 145 -11.34 10.09 6.35
CA LEU A 145 -11.68 11.24 5.52
C LEU A 145 -13.18 11.57 5.64
N ILE A 146 -14.05 10.58 5.53
CA ILE A 146 -15.50 10.72 5.64
C ILE A 146 -15.90 11.25 7.02
N ASP A 147 -15.28 10.71 8.08
CA ASP A 147 -15.63 11.07 9.47
C ASP A 147 -15.14 12.48 9.88
N LYS A 148 -14.03 12.95 9.30
CA LYS A 148 -13.35 14.17 9.78
C LYS A 148 -13.36 15.33 8.81
N THR A 149 -13.79 15.13 7.58
CA THR A 149 -13.71 16.15 6.53
C THR A 149 -15.10 16.52 6.06
N ASP A 150 -15.42 17.81 6.14
CA ASP A 150 -16.57 18.34 5.40
C ASP A 150 -16.24 18.24 3.90
N LEU A 151 -16.89 17.29 3.24
CA LEU A 151 -16.77 17.03 1.81
C LEU A 151 -17.53 18.04 0.95
N GLY A 152 -17.75 19.27 1.42
CA GLY A 152 -18.43 20.33 0.69
C GLY A 152 -18.15 20.33 -0.83
N ARG A 153 -18.32 21.44 -1.50
CA ARG A 153 -18.09 21.53 -2.96
C ARG A 153 -16.62 21.24 -3.31
N ARG A 154 -16.38 20.20 -4.12
CA ARG A 154 -15.04 19.75 -4.56
C ARG A 154 -14.87 19.95 -6.06
N ARG A 155 -13.63 20.20 -6.46
CA ARG A 155 -13.22 20.22 -7.86
C ARG A 155 -12.56 18.88 -8.20
N ILE A 156 -13.18 18.13 -9.10
CA ILE A 156 -12.70 16.80 -9.48
C ILE A 156 -12.08 16.87 -10.88
N SER A 157 -10.85 16.42 -11.00
CA SER A 157 -10.20 16.14 -12.27
C SER A 157 -10.42 14.68 -12.64
N ILE A 158 -10.75 14.44 -13.91
CA ILE A 158 -10.83 13.11 -14.48
C ILE A 158 -9.78 13.01 -15.58
N ASP A 159 -8.92 12.02 -15.49
CA ASP A 159 -7.88 11.75 -16.50
C ASP A 159 -7.98 10.32 -17.02
N ARG A 160 -7.56 10.17 -18.29
CA ARG A 160 -7.56 8.90 -18.98
C ARG A 160 -6.15 8.56 -19.45
N GLN A 161 -5.63 7.44 -19.00
CA GLN A 161 -4.34 6.93 -19.40
C GLN A 161 -4.48 5.69 -20.29
N LYS A 162 -3.71 5.66 -21.37
CA LYS A 162 -3.61 4.50 -22.26
C LYS A 162 -2.41 3.67 -21.85
N LEU A 163 -2.66 2.41 -21.47
CA LEU A 163 -1.65 1.44 -21.13
C LEU A 163 -1.56 0.38 -22.24
N MET A 164 -0.35 -0.01 -22.60
CA MET A 164 -0.12 -1.11 -23.54
C MET A 164 0.46 -2.29 -22.78
N VAL A 165 -0.28 -3.39 -22.72
CA VAL A 165 0.13 -4.62 -22.04
C VAL A 165 0.28 -5.75 -23.03
N ASN A 166 1.32 -6.52 -22.87
CA ASN A 166 1.53 -7.73 -23.63
C ASN A 166 1.20 -8.95 -22.75
N TRP A 167 -0.04 -9.43 -22.84
CA TRP A 167 -0.50 -10.64 -22.14
C TRP A 167 -0.41 -11.90 -22.98
N SER A 168 -0.01 -11.74 -24.21
CA SER A 168 -0.03 -12.85 -25.14
C SER A 168 1.07 -13.87 -24.84
N SER A 169 0.78 -15.12 -25.18
CA SER A 169 1.73 -16.22 -25.13
C SER A 169 2.95 -15.90 -26.03
N LYS A 170 4.05 -16.65 -25.89
CA LYS A 170 5.23 -16.52 -26.77
C LYS A 170 4.92 -16.51 -28.27
N LYS A 171 3.76 -17.07 -28.68
CA LYS A 171 3.30 -17.15 -30.06
C LYS A 171 2.53 -15.91 -30.54
N GLN A 172 1.87 -15.19 -29.63
CA GLN A 172 1.11 -13.98 -29.97
C GLN A 172 1.68 -12.77 -29.23
N ARG A 173 2.53 -12.02 -29.88
CA ARG A 173 3.15 -10.81 -29.31
C ARG A 173 2.35 -9.54 -29.60
N ARG A 174 1.03 -9.62 -29.58
CA ARG A 174 0.16 -8.45 -29.78
C ARG A 174 0.03 -7.67 -28.48
N ASN A 175 0.25 -6.37 -28.55
CA ASN A 175 -0.03 -5.48 -27.42
C ASN A 175 -1.54 -5.25 -27.35
N THR A 176 -2.10 -5.51 -26.17
CA THR A 176 -3.48 -5.15 -25.85
C THR A 176 -3.50 -3.77 -25.23
N THR A 177 -4.37 -2.90 -25.73
CA THR A 177 -4.54 -1.56 -25.17
C THR A 177 -5.55 -1.61 -24.03
N ILE A 178 -5.13 -1.15 -22.87
CA ILE A 178 -6.00 -0.95 -21.72
C ILE A 178 -6.14 0.55 -21.48
N LEU A 179 -7.36 0.98 -21.19
CA LEU A 179 -7.65 2.35 -20.78
C LEU A 179 -7.85 2.36 -19.27
N SER A 180 -7.09 3.19 -18.58
CA SER A 180 -7.32 3.53 -17.18
C SER A 180 -7.99 4.90 -17.10
N ILE A 181 -9.04 5.01 -16.30
CA ILE A 181 -9.70 6.28 -15.98
C ILE A 181 -9.56 6.48 -14.49
N ALA A 182 -9.02 7.62 -14.08
CA ALA A 182 -8.89 7.97 -12.69
C ALA A 182 -9.57 9.31 -12.41
N SER A 183 -10.19 9.45 -11.23
CA SER A 183 -10.75 10.69 -10.73
C SER A 183 -10.02 11.12 -9.46
N ALA A 184 -9.62 12.39 -9.40
CA ALA A 184 -8.88 12.94 -8.28
C ALA A 184 -9.40 14.32 -7.88
N ASP A 185 -9.33 14.59 -6.58
CA ASP A 185 -9.57 15.92 -6.04
C ASP A 185 -8.41 16.86 -6.40
N GLN A 186 -8.71 17.99 -7.03
CA GLN A 186 -7.70 18.97 -7.42
C GLN A 186 -7.02 19.67 -6.24
N ASP A 187 -7.74 19.83 -5.13
CA ASP A 187 -7.26 20.58 -3.98
C ASP A 187 -6.38 19.72 -3.06
N THR A 188 -6.68 18.43 -2.93
CA THR A 188 -5.98 17.51 -2.03
C THR A 188 -5.11 16.49 -2.75
N GLY A 189 -5.31 16.26 -4.06
CA GLY A 189 -4.69 15.18 -4.81
C GLY A 189 -5.23 13.78 -4.44
N TYR A 190 -6.33 13.71 -3.68
CA TYR A 190 -6.93 12.44 -3.30
C TYR A 190 -7.59 11.76 -4.50
N ILE A 191 -7.28 10.49 -4.71
CA ILE A 191 -7.85 9.69 -5.81
C ILE A 191 -9.13 9.02 -5.33
N TYR A 192 -10.28 9.42 -5.88
CA TYR A 192 -11.58 8.83 -5.55
C TYR A 192 -11.79 7.46 -6.17
N GLY A 193 -11.23 7.23 -7.33
CA GLY A 193 -11.32 5.95 -8.00
C GLY A 193 -10.40 5.87 -9.20
N ALA A 194 -9.99 4.65 -9.50
CA ALA A 194 -9.26 4.30 -10.73
C ALA A 194 -9.88 3.02 -11.29
N HIS A 195 -10.28 3.06 -12.54
CA HIS A 195 -10.94 1.96 -13.23
C HIS A 195 -10.18 1.60 -14.49
N LEU A 196 -10.17 0.31 -14.81
CA LEU A 196 -9.62 -0.23 -16.04
C LEU A 196 -10.76 -0.76 -16.89
N ASN A 197 -10.67 -0.62 -18.22
CA ASN A 197 -11.59 -1.27 -19.16
C ASN A 197 -11.22 -2.75 -19.41
N PHE A 198 -10.72 -3.41 -18.38
CA PHE A 198 -10.36 -4.81 -18.45
C PHE A 198 -11.56 -5.67 -18.06
N ASP A 199 -11.87 -6.67 -18.91
CA ASP A 199 -12.86 -7.69 -18.65
C ASP A 199 -12.13 -9.05 -18.55
N GLU A 200 -12.28 -9.74 -17.43
CA GLU A 200 -11.66 -11.04 -17.20
C GLU A 200 -12.23 -12.14 -18.11
N SER A 201 -13.38 -11.90 -18.75
CA SER A 201 -14.05 -12.84 -19.66
C SER A 201 -13.49 -12.80 -21.09
N MET A 202 -12.63 -11.83 -21.43
CA MET A 202 -11.93 -11.71 -22.70
C MET A 202 -10.55 -12.36 -22.65
#